data_f1d040263cc6ea54e18859065800de27
#
_entry.id   f1d040263cc6ea54e18859065800de27
#
_cell.length_a   1.000
_cell.length_b   1.000
_cell.length_c   1.000
_cell.angle_alpha   90.00
_cell.angle_beta   90.00
_cell.angle_gamma   90.00
#
_symmetry.space_group_name_H-M   'P 1'
#
loop_
_entity.id
_entity.type
_entity.pdbx_description
1 polymer ?
#
loop_
_entity_poly.entity_id
_entity_poly.type
_entity_poly.pdbx_seq_one_letter_code
_entity_poly.pdbx_strand_id
1 'polypeptide(L)'
;MMITVIAEIKVKPGHRATVLQAIEKLMPLVLAEEGCGEYTPMIDSRTQAPWQKRSPDSVFMLEKWQSLAHLEKHLQIDHMLKHRETIKDYVLGTELYVLENAL
;
A
#
# COMPACT_ATOMS: atom_id res chain seq x y z
N MET A 1 -1.65 -0.56 20.78
CA MET A 1 -0.40 -0.15 20.14
C MET A 1 -0.62 0.01 18.66
N MET A 2 -0.30 1.17 18.11
CA MET A 2 -0.42 1.40 16.68
C MET A 2 0.74 0.73 15.94
N ILE A 3 0.43 0.06 14.86
CA ILE A 3 1.44 -0.54 13.99
C ILE A 3 1.53 0.23 12.68
N THR A 4 2.70 0.19 12.08
CA THR A 4 2.98 0.82 10.78
C THR A 4 3.23 -0.28 9.75
N VAL A 5 2.60 -0.15 8.60
CA VAL A 5 2.80 -1.09 7.49
C VAL A 5 3.47 -0.34 6.34
N ILE A 6 4.49 -0.95 5.78
CA ILE A 6 5.05 -0.53 4.50
C ILE A 6 4.85 -1.70 3.55
N ALA A 7 4.10 -1.44 2.48
CA ALA A 7 3.81 -2.44 1.48
C ALA A 7 4.43 -2.02 0.15
N GLU A 8 5.35 -2.80 -0.38
CA GLU A 8 5.85 -2.56 -1.73
C GLU A 8 5.04 -3.40 -2.70
N ILE A 9 4.25 -2.73 -3.53
CA ILE A 9 3.48 -3.36 -4.60
C ILE A 9 4.31 -3.27 -5.87
N LYS A 10 4.81 -4.41 -6.34
CA LYS A 10 5.62 -4.49 -7.55
C LYS A 10 4.70 -4.63 -8.75
N VAL A 11 4.74 -3.66 -9.64
CA VAL A 11 3.80 -3.53 -10.76
C VAL A 11 4.54 -3.85 -12.07
N LYS A 12 3.83 -4.42 -13.02
CA LYS A 12 4.37 -4.63 -14.37
C LYS A 12 4.81 -3.31 -14.98
N PRO A 13 5.93 -3.28 -15.71
CA PRO A 13 6.43 -2.07 -16.32
C PRO A 13 5.36 -1.35 -17.14
N GLY A 14 5.22 -0.03 -16.91
CA GLY A 14 4.26 0.81 -17.61
C GLY A 14 2.85 0.81 -17.04
N HIS A 15 2.58 0.05 -15.97
CA HIS A 15 1.21 -0.08 -15.42
C HIS A 15 1.03 0.57 -14.05
N ARG A 16 2.03 1.30 -13.55
CA ARG A 16 1.93 1.94 -12.23
C ARG A 16 0.76 2.92 -12.15
N ALA A 17 0.53 3.70 -13.19
CA ALA A 17 -0.59 4.66 -13.20
C ALA A 17 -1.94 3.95 -13.08
N THR A 18 -2.10 2.80 -13.71
CA THR A 18 -3.32 2.01 -13.65
C THR A 18 -3.59 1.53 -12.21
N VAL A 19 -2.55 1.03 -11.54
CA VAL A 19 -2.66 0.57 -10.15
C VAL A 19 -2.94 1.77 -9.22
N LEU A 20 -2.27 2.90 -9.44
CA LEU A 20 -2.52 4.11 -8.65
C LEU A 20 -3.95 4.61 -8.78
N GLN A 21 -4.55 4.55 -9.97
CA GLN A 21 -5.93 4.94 -10.17
C GLN A 21 -6.89 4.03 -9.37
N ALA A 22 -6.61 2.74 -9.34
CA ALA A 22 -7.41 1.81 -8.54
C ALA A 22 -7.26 2.09 -7.05
N ILE A 23 -6.05 2.39 -6.59
CA ILE A 23 -5.79 2.75 -5.19
C ILE A 23 -6.52 4.04 -4.81
N GLU A 24 -6.53 5.03 -5.70
CA GLU A 24 -7.23 6.29 -5.44
C GLU A 24 -8.73 6.06 -5.16
N LYS A 25 -9.36 5.20 -5.93
CA LYS A 25 -10.76 4.84 -5.72
C LYS A 25 -10.98 4.05 -4.44
N LEU A 26 -9.99 3.26 -4.04
CA LEU A 26 -10.05 2.45 -2.84
C LEU A 26 -9.87 3.28 -1.56
N MET A 27 -9.07 4.33 -1.61
CA MET A 27 -8.67 5.10 -0.42
C MET A 27 -9.82 5.53 0.49
N PRO A 28 -10.93 6.12 -0.02
CA PRO A 28 -12.02 6.52 0.87
C PRO A 28 -12.60 5.36 1.68
N LEU A 29 -12.67 4.18 1.08
CA LEU A 29 -13.21 2.99 1.73
C LEU A 29 -12.28 2.49 2.83
N VAL A 30 -10.97 2.49 2.56
CA VAL A 30 -9.98 2.06 3.55
C VAL A 30 -9.87 3.06 4.70
N LEU A 31 -9.86 4.36 4.40
CA LEU A 31 -9.76 5.40 5.42
C LEU A 31 -10.97 5.40 6.35
N ALA A 32 -12.11 4.86 5.91
CA ALA A 32 -13.31 4.72 6.74
C ALA A 32 -13.31 3.43 7.58
N GLU A 33 -12.35 2.52 7.37
CA GLU A 33 -12.27 1.29 8.16
C GLU A 33 -11.90 1.59 9.61
N GLU A 34 -12.50 0.82 10.53
CA GLU A 34 -12.17 0.94 11.94
C GLU A 34 -10.69 0.64 12.16
N GLY A 35 -10.03 1.50 12.91
CA GLY A 35 -8.60 1.35 13.25
C GLY A 35 -7.63 1.85 12.20
N CYS A 36 -8.10 2.35 11.06
CA CYS A 36 -7.21 2.92 10.04
C CYS A 36 -6.78 4.34 10.44
N GLY A 37 -5.49 4.54 10.65
CA GLY A 37 -4.92 5.84 10.96
C GLY A 37 -4.29 6.53 9.76
N GLU A 38 -3.82 5.75 8.79
CA GLU A 38 -3.22 6.29 7.57
C GLU A 38 -3.25 5.23 6.47
N TYR A 39 -3.41 5.67 5.24
CA TYR A 39 -3.37 4.80 4.07
C TYR A 39 -2.95 5.64 2.87
N THR A 40 -1.62 5.73 2.64
CA THR A 40 -1.03 6.68 1.70
C THR A 40 -0.17 5.97 0.68
N PRO A 41 -0.53 6.04 -0.62
CA PRO A 41 0.35 5.54 -1.67
C PRO A 41 1.50 6.51 -1.91
N MET A 42 2.68 5.96 -2.10
CA MET A 42 3.91 6.72 -2.37
C MET A 42 4.63 6.11 -3.56
N ILE A 43 5.35 6.95 -4.27
CA ILE A 43 6.23 6.53 -5.36
C ILE A 43 7.61 7.16 -5.14
N ASP A 44 8.58 6.74 -5.94
CA ASP A 44 9.92 7.32 -5.89
C ASP A 44 9.87 8.84 -5.88
N SER A 45 10.63 9.44 -4.96
CA SER A 45 10.85 10.87 -5.01
C SER A 45 11.64 11.23 -6.28
N ARG A 46 11.33 12.39 -6.85
CA ARG A 46 11.98 12.89 -8.05
C ARG A 46 13.31 13.56 -7.73
N THR A 47 14.04 13.04 -6.75
CA THR A 47 15.37 13.57 -6.45
C THR A 47 16.38 13.13 -7.50
N GLN A 48 17.43 13.93 -7.67
CA GLN A 48 18.57 13.62 -8.54
C GLN A 48 19.71 12.95 -7.78
N ALA A 49 19.50 12.60 -6.52
CA ALA A 49 20.54 12.02 -5.67
C ALA A 49 21.00 10.66 -6.22
N PRO A 50 22.30 10.48 -6.50
CA PRO A 50 22.80 9.25 -7.10
C PRO A 50 22.71 8.04 -6.15
N TRP A 51 22.60 8.27 -4.85
CA TRP A 51 22.49 7.21 -3.84
C TRP A 51 21.05 6.70 -3.65
N GLN A 52 20.07 7.32 -4.31
CA GLN A 52 18.68 6.87 -4.17
C GLN A 52 18.48 5.56 -4.93
N LYS A 53 17.93 4.55 -4.24
CA LYS A 53 17.42 3.36 -4.91
C LYS A 53 16.11 3.71 -5.62
N ARG A 54 16.03 3.44 -6.90
CA ARG A 54 14.85 3.72 -7.70
C ARG A 54 14.02 2.46 -7.91
N SER A 55 12.70 2.63 -7.84
CA SER A 55 11.73 1.55 -8.07
C SER A 55 10.59 2.11 -8.92
N PRO A 56 10.85 2.39 -10.22
CA PRO A 56 9.92 3.14 -11.08
C PRO A 56 8.59 2.43 -11.31
N ASP A 57 8.54 1.13 -11.09
CA ASP A 57 7.33 0.34 -11.29
C ASP A 57 6.75 -0.18 -9.97
N SER A 58 7.13 0.43 -8.85
CA SER A 58 6.57 0.08 -7.54
C SER A 58 5.68 1.18 -7.00
N VAL A 59 4.69 0.79 -6.21
CA VAL A 59 3.91 1.67 -5.35
C VAL A 59 4.17 1.23 -3.92
N PHE A 60 4.54 2.19 -3.06
CA PHE A 60 4.75 1.91 -1.65
C PHE A 60 3.56 2.45 -0.88
N MET A 61 2.87 1.56 -0.15
CA MET A 61 1.80 1.99 0.73
C MET A 61 2.38 2.24 2.11
N LEU A 62 2.12 3.42 2.67
CA LEU A 62 2.37 3.71 4.08
C LEU A 62 1.03 3.62 4.79
N GLU A 63 0.94 2.72 5.76
CA GLU A 63 -0.32 2.48 6.46
C GLU A 63 -0.09 2.49 7.96
N LYS A 64 -1.10 2.96 8.69
CA LYS A 64 -1.11 2.89 10.15
C LYS A 64 -2.41 2.28 10.61
N TRP A 65 -2.30 1.28 11.46
CA TRP A 65 -3.44 0.54 12.00
C TRP A 65 -3.37 0.50 13.52
N GLN A 66 -4.52 0.62 14.16
CA GLN A 66 -4.60 0.66 15.61
C GLN A 66 -4.07 -0.63 16.25
N SER A 67 -4.23 -1.77 15.58
CA SER A 67 -3.75 -3.07 16.05
C SER A 67 -3.57 -4.04 14.89
N LEU A 68 -2.88 -5.15 15.18
CA LEU A 68 -2.74 -6.23 14.21
C LEU A 68 -4.11 -6.78 13.80
N ALA A 69 -5.05 -6.90 14.74
CA ALA A 69 -6.40 -7.38 14.44
C ALA A 69 -7.12 -6.50 13.41
N HIS A 70 -6.94 -5.17 13.50
CA HIS A 70 -7.51 -4.24 12.52
C HIS A 70 -6.86 -4.43 11.14
N LEU A 71 -5.55 -4.65 11.08
CA LEU A 71 -4.87 -4.95 9.83
C LEU A 71 -5.37 -6.25 9.21
N GLU A 72 -5.50 -7.30 10.02
CA GLU A 72 -5.97 -8.60 9.53
C GLU A 72 -7.38 -8.51 8.97
N LYS A 73 -8.26 -7.76 9.63
CA LYS A 73 -9.62 -7.50 9.15
C LYS A 73 -9.58 -6.76 7.81
N HIS A 74 -8.74 -5.72 7.72
CA HIS A 74 -8.55 -4.97 6.47
C HIS A 74 -8.15 -5.87 5.31
N LEU A 75 -7.25 -6.81 5.54
CA LEU A 75 -6.74 -7.68 4.47
C LEU A 75 -7.82 -8.60 3.88
N GLN A 76 -8.94 -8.79 4.59
CA GLN A 76 -10.01 -9.69 4.18
C GLN A 76 -11.34 -9.00 3.90
N ILE A 77 -11.41 -7.68 4.04
CA ILE A 77 -12.66 -6.94 3.85
C ILE A 77 -13.04 -6.89 2.35
N ASP A 78 -14.33 -6.84 2.06
CA ASP A 78 -14.85 -6.98 0.69
C ASP A 78 -14.20 -6.04 -0.30
N HIS A 79 -14.06 -4.76 0.04
CA HIS A 79 -13.46 -3.81 -0.91
C HIS A 79 -11.99 -4.11 -1.20
N MET A 80 -11.26 -4.73 -0.27
CA MET A 80 -9.87 -5.17 -0.53
C MET A 80 -9.84 -6.39 -1.43
N LEU A 81 -10.78 -7.33 -1.24
CA LEU A 81 -10.87 -8.50 -2.12
C LEU A 81 -11.18 -8.08 -3.55
N LYS A 82 -12.12 -7.15 -3.73
CA LYS A 82 -12.46 -6.60 -5.05
C LYS A 82 -11.30 -5.83 -5.66
N HIS A 83 -10.61 -5.03 -4.85
CA HIS A 83 -9.45 -4.27 -5.30
C HIS A 83 -8.36 -5.20 -5.84
N ARG A 84 -8.01 -6.24 -5.07
CA ARG A 84 -6.99 -7.21 -5.51
C ARG A 84 -7.38 -7.89 -6.81
N GLU A 85 -8.65 -8.22 -6.99
CA GLU A 85 -9.14 -8.78 -8.24
C GLU A 85 -8.98 -7.79 -9.40
N THR A 86 -9.25 -6.52 -9.15
CA THR A 86 -9.14 -5.45 -10.16
C THR A 86 -7.71 -5.28 -10.66
N ILE A 87 -6.70 -5.39 -9.78
CA ILE A 87 -5.31 -5.09 -10.14
C ILE A 87 -4.45 -6.34 -10.37
N LYS A 88 -4.99 -7.53 -10.19
CA LYS A 88 -4.18 -8.76 -10.19
C LYS A 88 -3.34 -8.95 -11.45
N ASP A 89 -3.86 -8.53 -12.61
CA ASP A 89 -3.15 -8.70 -13.87
C ASP A 89 -1.98 -7.74 -14.05
N TYR A 90 -1.88 -6.72 -13.19
CA TYR A 90 -0.85 -5.69 -13.25
C TYR A 90 0.19 -5.84 -12.14
N VAL A 91 -0.04 -6.69 -11.14
CA VAL A 91 0.82 -6.82 -9.97
C VAL A 91 1.67 -8.09 -10.07
N LEU A 92 3.00 -7.91 -9.95
CA LEU A 92 3.95 -9.01 -9.96
C LEU A 92 4.11 -9.64 -8.58
N GLY A 93 3.89 -8.86 -7.54
CA GLY A 93 4.02 -9.33 -6.16
C GLY A 93 3.92 -8.17 -5.19
N THR A 94 3.74 -8.49 -3.91
CA THR A 94 3.67 -7.50 -2.84
C THR A 94 4.48 -7.99 -1.65
N GLU A 95 5.29 -7.11 -1.08
CA GLU A 95 6.03 -7.38 0.13
C GLU A 95 5.51 -6.47 1.24
N LEU A 96 5.20 -7.06 2.39
CA LEU A 96 4.65 -6.34 3.53
C LEU A 96 5.64 -6.34 4.68
N TYR A 97 5.93 -5.14 5.19
CA TYR A 97 6.67 -4.96 6.43
C TYR A 97 5.70 -4.43 7.49
N VAL A 98 5.56 -5.17 8.57
CA VAL A 98 4.72 -4.76 9.69
C VAL A 98 5.66 -4.34 10.82
N LEU A 99 5.60 -3.07 11.20
CA LEU A 99 6.61 -2.44 12.05
C LEU A 99 5.94 -1.81 13.26
N GLU A 100 6.69 -1.71 14.33
CA GLU A 100 6.28 -0.98 15.53
C GLU A 100 7.48 -0.21 16.08
N ASN A 101 7.23 0.80 16.91
CA ASN A 101 8.32 1.55 17.48
C ASN A 101 9.21 0.66 18.34
N ALA A 102 10.52 0.74 18.11
CA ALA A 102 11.51 -0.01 18.91
C ALA A 102 11.96 0.75 20.15
N LEU A 103 11.75 2.08 20.14
CA LEU A 103 12.20 2.96 21.22
C LEU A 103 11.13 3.95 21.62
#